data_1d9b793fdf967c166013748887b76e43
#
_entry.id   1d9b793fdf967c166013748887b76e43
#
_cell.length_a   1.000
_cell.length_b   1.000
_cell.length_c   1.000
_cell.angle_alpha   90.00
_cell.angle_beta   90.00
_cell.angle_gamma   90.00
#
_symmetry.space_group_name_H-M   'P 1'
#
loop_
_entity.id
_entity.type
_entity.pdbx_description
1 polymer ?
#
loop_
_entity_poly.entity_id
_entity_poly.type
_entity_poly.pdbx_seq_one_letter_code
_entity_poly.pdbx_strand_id
1 'polypeptide(L)'
;MKKEDYPILEELSVTRNLSERTEKLYKTTINKYTKFTGKSMTELLEEAEAEEDKKIPWKKTTLRKRLLEYRVHLYEKYMLSTAKMEFSRVLTIYRHFEITFQKLPPISEKHAEENNLKFKDLLTKDIIKEALRVSDALMEAIILFQSSSGCSAAETLNLKVDDLVASVQDYYPAANIQDLLYNLKDKDDIVPTFQLKRPKTGKEFYTFCTPEAFKSICFYLRTRKGLRGSDRLFKVTQLHLMQKFREINDILGLGTIGLNNFVRFRSHMLRKYHASTLYNDGMSREVVNDLQGKSKNKVDNCYFIEDPQKLKAKYISHMGCLFINMEMTYLDMKSKEYQLLESELQRKSKEYDELKDRVLNIESTINNSMSREELEILDKYV
;
A
#
# COMPACT_ATOMS: atom_id res chain seq x y z
N MET A 1 1.41 -7.43 -32.86
CA MET A 1 0.05 -6.99 -33.16
C MET A 1 -0.02 -6.72 -34.64
N LYS A 2 -1.08 -7.20 -35.29
CA LYS A 2 -1.32 -6.91 -36.72
C LYS A 2 -1.57 -5.41 -36.87
N LYS A 3 -1.28 -4.84 -38.06
CA LYS A 3 -1.46 -3.39 -38.31
C LYS A 3 -2.92 -2.97 -38.16
N GLU A 4 -3.85 -3.84 -38.49
CA GLU A 4 -5.31 -3.68 -38.42
C GLU A 4 -5.83 -3.51 -36.97
N ASP A 5 -5.09 -4.02 -35.97
CA ASP A 5 -5.50 -3.97 -34.57
C ASP A 5 -5.03 -2.71 -33.82
N TYR A 6 -4.21 -1.85 -34.48
CA TYR A 6 -3.73 -0.61 -33.84
C TYR A 6 -4.85 0.39 -33.55
N PRO A 7 -5.81 0.64 -34.46
CA PRO A 7 -6.91 1.55 -34.19
C PRO A 7 -7.75 1.12 -32.98
N ILE A 8 -7.98 -0.20 -32.83
CA ILE A 8 -8.73 -0.77 -31.67
C ILE A 8 -8.01 -0.49 -30.36
N LEU A 9 -6.68 -0.68 -30.32
CA LEU A 9 -5.91 -0.39 -29.11
C LEU A 9 -5.88 1.12 -28.81
N GLU A 10 -5.75 1.96 -29.83
CA GLU A 10 -5.71 3.41 -29.70
C GLU A 10 -7.05 3.94 -29.18
N GLU A 11 -8.17 3.52 -29.78
CA GLU A 11 -9.51 3.89 -29.32
C GLU A 11 -9.74 3.46 -27.86
N LEU A 12 -9.43 2.20 -27.55
CA LEU A 12 -9.55 1.68 -26.20
C LEU A 12 -8.69 2.49 -25.20
N SER A 13 -7.48 2.89 -25.61
CA SER A 13 -6.54 3.64 -24.77
C SER A 13 -7.04 5.06 -24.50
N VAL A 14 -7.46 5.76 -25.54
CA VAL A 14 -7.92 7.15 -25.48
C VAL A 14 -9.26 7.25 -24.70
N THR A 15 -10.26 6.47 -25.12
CA THR A 15 -11.61 6.57 -24.55
C THR A 15 -11.69 6.11 -23.10
N ARG A 16 -10.82 5.19 -22.68
CA ARG A 16 -10.74 4.72 -21.29
C ARG A 16 -9.66 5.41 -20.46
N ASN A 17 -8.94 6.37 -21.02
CA ASN A 17 -7.82 7.07 -20.39
C ASN A 17 -6.83 6.10 -19.72
N LEU A 18 -6.35 5.13 -20.50
CA LEU A 18 -5.47 4.09 -19.98
C LEU A 18 -4.06 4.63 -19.71
N SER A 19 -3.44 4.17 -18.63
CA SER A 19 -2.01 4.41 -18.44
C SER A 19 -1.19 3.61 -19.46
N GLU A 20 0.01 4.09 -19.84
CA GLU A 20 0.93 3.38 -20.73
C GLU A 20 1.16 1.90 -20.34
N ARG A 21 1.25 1.64 -19.05
CA ARG A 21 1.40 0.26 -18.54
C ARG A 21 0.17 -0.58 -18.83
N THR A 22 -1.01 -0.03 -18.67
CA THR A 22 -2.27 -0.73 -18.94
C THR A 22 -2.45 -0.96 -20.44
N GLU A 23 -2.13 0.02 -21.26
CA GLU A 23 -2.13 -0.09 -22.72
C GLU A 23 -1.20 -1.23 -23.19
N LYS A 24 0.05 -1.31 -22.68
CA LYS A 24 0.97 -2.42 -22.95
C LYS A 24 0.38 -3.78 -22.59
N LEU A 25 -0.40 -3.85 -21.52
CA LEU A 25 -1.10 -5.08 -21.14
C LEU A 25 -2.20 -5.44 -22.13
N TYR A 26 -3.02 -4.49 -22.57
CA TYR A 26 -4.04 -4.74 -23.60
C TYR A 26 -3.41 -5.14 -24.94
N LYS A 27 -2.32 -4.47 -25.35
CA LYS A 27 -1.53 -4.86 -26.52
C LYS A 27 -1.06 -6.32 -26.45
N THR A 28 -0.58 -6.74 -25.29
CA THR A 28 -0.15 -8.12 -25.04
C THR A 28 -1.33 -9.08 -25.11
N THR A 29 -2.47 -8.71 -24.52
CA THR A 29 -3.71 -9.51 -24.51
C THR A 29 -4.26 -9.67 -25.94
N ILE A 30 -4.34 -8.59 -26.73
CA ILE A 30 -4.74 -8.65 -28.14
C ILE A 30 -3.83 -9.61 -28.92
N ASN A 31 -2.50 -9.47 -28.78
CA ASN A 31 -1.56 -10.36 -29.45
C ASN A 31 -1.75 -11.85 -29.10
N LYS A 32 -2.00 -12.16 -27.85
CA LYS A 32 -2.24 -13.54 -27.41
C LYS A 32 -3.55 -14.10 -27.96
N TYR A 33 -4.59 -13.28 -27.91
CA TYR A 33 -5.92 -13.69 -28.36
C TYR A 33 -5.99 -13.85 -29.87
N THR A 34 -5.44 -12.92 -30.65
CA THR A 34 -5.37 -13.00 -32.11
C THR A 34 -4.48 -14.15 -32.58
N LYS A 35 -3.39 -14.44 -31.84
CA LYS A 35 -2.56 -15.63 -32.13
C LYS A 35 -3.32 -16.94 -31.86
N PHE A 36 -4.13 -16.99 -30.84
CA PHE A 36 -4.94 -18.17 -30.51
C PHE A 36 -6.04 -18.41 -31.54
N THR A 37 -6.73 -17.35 -31.98
CA THR A 37 -7.86 -17.45 -32.91
C THR A 37 -7.43 -17.53 -34.37
N GLY A 38 -6.22 -17.10 -34.71
CA GLY A 38 -5.72 -16.95 -36.08
C GLY A 38 -6.28 -15.73 -36.83
N LYS A 39 -7.23 -14.98 -36.22
CA LYS A 39 -7.89 -13.81 -36.78
C LYS A 39 -7.36 -12.51 -36.14
N SER A 40 -7.51 -11.35 -36.82
CA SER A 40 -7.30 -10.04 -36.20
C SER A 40 -8.40 -9.69 -35.22
N MET A 41 -8.17 -8.74 -34.32
CA MET A 41 -9.21 -8.30 -33.39
C MET A 41 -10.36 -7.61 -34.12
N THR A 42 -10.05 -6.89 -35.21
CA THR A 42 -11.04 -6.28 -36.11
C THR A 42 -11.97 -7.34 -36.68
N GLU A 43 -11.43 -8.40 -37.31
CA GLU A 43 -12.23 -9.52 -37.86
C GLU A 43 -13.08 -10.19 -36.75
N LEU A 44 -12.58 -10.26 -35.53
CA LEU A 44 -13.30 -10.88 -34.41
C LEU A 44 -14.45 -10.03 -33.89
N LEU A 45 -14.34 -8.70 -33.96
CA LEU A 45 -15.41 -7.75 -33.62
C LEU A 45 -16.47 -7.75 -34.70
N GLU A 46 -16.09 -7.63 -35.99
CA GLU A 46 -17.01 -7.67 -37.13
C GLU A 46 -17.81 -8.96 -37.16
N GLU A 47 -17.17 -10.11 -36.86
CA GLU A 47 -17.85 -11.40 -36.76
C GLU A 47 -18.91 -11.42 -35.64
N ALA A 48 -18.56 -10.81 -34.46
CA ALA A 48 -19.48 -10.76 -33.35
C ALA A 48 -20.69 -9.82 -33.64
N GLU A 49 -20.45 -8.65 -34.26
CA GLU A 49 -21.50 -7.72 -34.72
C GLU A 49 -22.44 -8.41 -35.74
N ALA A 50 -21.88 -9.10 -36.74
CA ALA A 50 -22.67 -9.82 -37.73
C ALA A 50 -23.52 -10.96 -37.11
N GLU A 51 -23.09 -11.57 -36.00
CA GLU A 51 -23.88 -12.55 -35.25
C GLU A 51 -25.03 -11.89 -34.49
N GLU A 52 -24.81 -10.67 -33.94
CA GLU A 52 -25.86 -9.87 -33.27
C GLU A 52 -26.91 -9.38 -34.26
N ASP A 53 -26.51 -8.83 -35.40
CA ASP A 53 -27.41 -8.35 -36.45
C ASP A 53 -28.33 -9.48 -36.98
N LYS A 54 -27.77 -10.67 -37.10
CA LYS A 54 -28.52 -11.89 -37.46
C LYS A 54 -29.35 -12.46 -36.32
N LYS A 55 -29.34 -11.84 -35.14
CA LYS A 55 -30.04 -12.28 -33.92
C LYS A 55 -29.78 -13.73 -33.56
N ILE A 56 -28.55 -14.22 -33.76
CA ILE A 56 -28.16 -15.59 -33.44
C ILE A 56 -28.26 -15.77 -31.91
N PRO A 57 -28.96 -16.80 -31.41
CA PRO A 57 -29.04 -17.06 -29.98
C PRO A 57 -27.66 -17.27 -29.38
N TRP A 58 -27.35 -16.62 -28.23
CA TRP A 58 -26.04 -16.68 -27.57
C TRP A 58 -25.42 -18.08 -27.49
N LYS A 59 -26.23 -19.09 -27.21
CA LYS A 59 -25.75 -20.47 -27.11
C LYS A 59 -25.17 -21.03 -28.42
N LYS A 60 -25.53 -20.45 -29.57
CA LYS A 60 -25.11 -20.86 -30.90
C LYS A 60 -24.06 -19.97 -31.53
N THR A 61 -23.68 -18.85 -30.88
CA THR A 61 -22.69 -17.90 -31.41
C THR A 61 -21.29 -18.51 -31.45
N THR A 62 -20.53 -18.16 -32.47
CA THR A 62 -19.10 -18.48 -32.60
C THR A 62 -18.30 -17.79 -31.51
N LEU A 63 -18.67 -16.54 -31.16
CA LEU A 63 -18.08 -15.79 -30.07
C LEU A 63 -18.11 -16.59 -28.75
N ARG A 64 -19.29 -17.17 -28.39
CA ARG A 64 -19.39 -17.96 -27.14
C ARG A 64 -18.46 -19.17 -27.15
N LYS A 65 -18.42 -19.92 -28.26
CA LYS A 65 -17.55 -21.08 -28.41
C LYS A 65 -16.08 -20.69 -28.25
N ARG A 66 -15.66 -19.67 -28.96
CA ARG A 66 -14.29 -19.13 -28.93
C ARG A 66 -13.87 -18.63 -27.53
N LEU A 67 -14.75 -17.94 -26.84
CA LEU A 67 -14.47 -17.47 -25.47
C LEU A 67 -14.29 -18.63 -24.50
N LEU A 68 -15.09 -19.70 -24.63
CA LEU A 68 -14.95 -20.91 -23.82
C LEU A 68 -13.63 -21.62 -24.11
N GLU A 69 -13.30 -21.82 -25.38
CA GLU A 69 -12.05 -22.48 -25.83
C GLU A 69 -10.82 -21.68 -25.37
N TYR A 70 -10.84 -20.35 -25.56
CA TYR A 70 -9.74 -19.48 -25.11
C TYR A 70 -9.58 -19.49 -23.58
N ARG A 71 -10.69 -19.52 -22.84
CA ARG A 71 -10.65 -19.62 -21.39
C ARG A 71 -9.97 -20.92 -20.94
N VAL A 72 -10.32 -22.05 -21.53
CA VAL A 72 -9.68 -23.35 -21.25
C VAL A 72 -8.18 -23.27 -21.57
N HIS A 73 -7.81 -22.79 -22.77
CA HIS A 73 -6.41 -22.58 -23.15
C HIS A 73 -5.62 -21.73 -22.16
N LEU A 74 -6.23 -20.65 -21.64
CA LEU A 74 -5.56 -19.80 -20.63
C LEU A 74 -5.34 -20.55 -19.32
N TYR A 75 -6.30 -21.35 -18.87
CA TYR A 75 -6.20 -22.11 -17.62
C TYR A 75 -5.18 -23.25 -17.70
N GLU A 76 -5.02 -23.85 -18.86
CA GLU A 76 -3.98 -24.87 -19.10
C GLU A 76 -2.57 -24.27 -19.14
N LYS A 77 -2.44 -23.05 -19.65
CA LYS A 77 -1.14 -22.44 -19.93
C LYS A 77 -0.63 -21.52 -18.83
N TYR A 78 -1.52 -20.90 -18.07
CA TYR A 78 -1.16 -19.85 -17.11
C TYR A 78 -1.74 -20.14 -15.73
N MET A 79 -1.08 -19.59 -14.71
CA MET A 79 -1.63 -19.58 -13.35
C MET A 79 -3.02 -18.95 -13.32
N LEU A 80 -3.90 -19.47 -12.45
CA LEU A 80 -5.30 -19.08 -12.35
C LEU A 80 -5.53 -17.56 -12.32
N SER A 81 -4.77 -16.84 -11.49
CA SER A 81 -4.88 -15.37 -11.38
C SER A 81 -4.51 -14.65 -12.67
N THR A 82 -3.46 -15.11 -13.36
CA THR A 82 -3.03 -14.55 -14.65
C THR A 82 -4.06 -14.86 -15.73
N ALA A 83 -4.54 -16.10 -15.80
CA ALA A 83 -5.57 -16.54 -16.76
C ALA A 83 -6.86 -15.72 -16.59
N LYS A 84 -7.34 -15.53 -15.35
CA LYS A 84 -8.52 -14.68 -15.07
C LYS A 84 -8.33 -13.24 -15.54
N MET A 85 -7.16 -12.65 -15.29
CA MET A 85 -6.88 -11.27 -15.70
C MET A 85 -6.80 -11.13 -17.23
N GLU A 86 -6.14 -12.05 -17.91
CA GLU A 86 -6.06 -12.06 -19.37
C GLU A 86 -7.45 -12.22 -19.99
N PHE A 87 -8.23 -13.18 -19.50
CA PHE A 87 -9.59 -13.41 -19.97
C PHE A 87 -10.51 -12.21 -19.74
N SER A 88 -10.42 -11.59 -18.55
CA SER A 88 -11.19 -10.38 -18.22
C SER A 88 -10.90 -9.21 -19.16
N ARG A 89 -9.62 -9.05 -19.60
CA ARG A 89 -9.28 -8.01 -20.59
C ARG A 89 -9.91 -8.27 -21.95
N VAL A 90 -9.93 -9.52 -22.42
CA VAL A 90 -10.63 -9.88 -23.68
C VAL A 90 -12.11 -9.54 -23.58
N LEU A 91 -12.77 -9.92 -22.49
CA LEU A 91 -14.17 -9.57 -22.27
C LEU A 91 -14.39 -8.04 -22.21
N THR A 92 -13.42 -7.32 -21.66
CA THR A 92 -13.48 -5.86 -21.61
C THR A 92 -13.37 -5.23 -22.99
N ILE A 93 -12.57 -5.79 -23.89
CA ILE A 93 -12.47 -5.32 -25.29
C ILE A 93 -13.83 -5.50 -25.98
N TYR A 94 -14.42 -6.67 -25.96
CA TYR A 94 -15.73 -6.89 -26.57
C TYR A 94 -16.81 -5.94 -26.02
N ARG A 95 -16.86 -5.75 -24.68
CA ARG A 95 -17.81 -4.81 -24.06
C ARG A 95 -17.56 -3.35 -24.44
N HIS A 96 -16.31 -2.99 -24.68
CA HIS A 96 -15.96 -1.63 -25.07
C HIS A 96 -16.47 -1.31 -26.46
N PHE A 97 -16.46 -2.26 -27.35
CA PHE A 97 -17.05 -2.17 -28.71
C PHE A 97 -18.51 -2.64 -28.72
N GLU A 98 -19.22 -2.49 -27.61
CA GLU A 98 -20.66 -2.69 -27.43
C GLU A 98 -21.18 -4.10 -27.77
N ILE A 99 -20.30 -5.09 -28.00
CA ILE A 99 -20.69 -6.48 -28.22
C ILE A 99 -21.36 -7.04 -26.99
N THR A 100 -22.62 -7.46 -27.14
CA THR A 100 -23.44 -8.02 -26.06
C THR A 100 -23.21 -9.52 -25.91
N PHE A 101 -22.95 -9.96 -24.69
CA PHE A 101 -22.83 -11.40 -24.40
C PHE A 101 -23.31 -11.75 -23.00
N GLN A 102 -23.89 -12.93 -22.86
CA GLN A 102 -24.35 -13.44 -21.58
C GLN A 102 -23.20 -13.99 -20.74
N LYS A 103 -23.46 -14.13 -19.44
CA LYS A 103 -22.52 -14.72 -18.51
C LYS A 103 -22.14 -16.14 -18.93
N LEU A 104 -20.85 -16.40 -19.03
CA LEU A 104 -20.33 -17.74 -19.31
C LEU A 104 -20.51 -18.66 -18.08
N PRO A 105 -20.61 -19.99 -18.28
CA PRO A 105 -20.68 -20.94 -17.19
C PRO A 105 -19.53 -20.74 -16.21
N PRO A 106 -19.75 -20.86 -14.89
CA PRO A 106 -18.68 -20.78 -13.91
C PRO A 106 -17.70 -21.95 -14.09
N ILE A 107 -16.43 -21.71 -13.75
CA ILE A 107 -15.44 -22.78 -13.61
C ILE A 107 -15.33 -23.13 -12.14
N SER A 108 -15.30 -24.43 -11.84
CA SER A 108 -14.99 -24.91 -10.49
C SER A 108 -13.52 -24.65 -10.18
N GLU A 109 -13.27 -23.92 -9.09
CA GLU A 109 -11.92 -23.61 -8.60
C GLU A 109 -11.51 -24.53 -7.44
N LYS A 110 -12.30 -25.57 -7.16
CA LYS A 110 -12.10 -26.46 -6.01
C LYS A 110 -10.72 -27.12 -5.93
N HIS A 111 -10.02 -27.22 -7.05
CA HIS A 111 -8.68 -27.79 -7.15
C HIS A 111 -7.61 -26.80 -7.59
N ALA A 112 -7.95 -25.51 -7.69
CA ALA A 112 -6.94 -24.50 -7.97
C ALA A 112 -6.07 -24.31 -6.72
N GLU A 113 -4.78 -24.58 -6.86
CA GLU A 113 -3.83 -24.25 -5.81
C GLU A 113 -3.88 -22.75 -5.56
N GLU A 114 -4.31 -22.35 -4.37
CA GLU A 114 -4.31 -20.97 -3.96
C GLU A 114 -2.87 -20.51 -3.72
N ASN A 115 -2.47 -19.45 -4.42
CA ASN A 115 -1.17 -18.82 -4.24
C ASN A 115 -1.16 -17.98 -2.95
N ASN A 116 -1.64 -18.56 -1.85
CA ASN A 116 -1.70 -17.89 -0.56
C ASN A 116 -0.34 -18.00 0.13
N LEU A 117 0.28 -16.83 0.36
CA LEU A 117 1.47 -16.75 1.18
C LEU A 117 1.13 -17.18 2.61
N LYS A 118 1.90 -18.11 3.15
CA LYS A 118 1.79 -18.56 4.54
C LYS A 118 2.62 -17.62 5.45
N PHE A 119 2.34 -17.64 6.74
CA PHE A 119 3.08 -16.83 7.72
C PHE A 119 4.61 -17.09 7.65
N LYS A 120 5.03 -18.34 7.44
CA LYS A 120 6.43 -18.72 7.26
C LYS A 120 7.14 -18.09 6.07
N ASP A 121 6.38 -17.59 5.08
CA ASP A 121 6.93 -16.96 3.89
C ASP A 121 7.23 -15.46 4.12
N LEU A 122 6.70 -14.88 5.19
CA LEU A 122 6.98 -13.50 5.57
C LEU A 122 8.46 -13.31 5.93
N LEU A 123 8.93 -12.10 5.75
CA LEU A 123 10.25 -11.72 6.26
C LEU A 123 10.18 -11.60 7.78
N THR A 124 11.25 -12.03 8.44
CA THR A 124 11.46 -11.81 9.88
C THR A 124 12.47 -10.68 10.08
N LYS A 125 12.54 -10.14 11.29
CA LYS A 125 13.54 -9.16 11.70
C LYS A 125 14.96 -9.67 11.42
N ASP A 126 15.25 -10.94 11.72
CA ASP A 126 16.57 -11.55 11.51
C ASP A 126 16.94 -11.61 10.02
N ILE A 127 16.00 -11.99 9.14
CA ILE A 127 16.25 -11.99 7.68
C ILE A 127 16.57 -10.58 7.19
N ILE A 128 15.86 -9.56 7.69
CA ILE A 128 16.14 -8.17 7.32
C ILE A 128 17.49 -7.74 7.84
N LYS A 129 17.84 -8.11 9.08
CA LYS A 129 19.15 -7.82 9.69
C LYS A 129 20.31 -8.44 8.89
N GLU A 130 20.19 -9.69 8.46
CA GLU A 130 21.18 -10.32 7.59
C GLU A 130 21.26 -9.64 6.21
N ALA A 131 20.11 -9.22 5.65
CA ALA A 131 20.08 -8.47 4.40
C ALA A 131 20.80 -7.13 4.49
N LEU A 132 20.71 -6.42 5.62
CA LEU A 132 21.43 -5.17 5.84
C LEU A 132 22.95 -5.39 5.85
N ARG A 133 23.45 -6.52 6.42
CA ARG A 133 24.88 -6.83 6.48
C ARG A 133 25.54 -7.00 5.10
N VAL A 134 24.76 -7.41 4.10
CA VAL A 134 25.25 -7.62 2.72
C VAL A 134 24.86 -6.50 1.77
N SER A 135 24.22 -5.44 2.29
CA SER A 135 23.72 -4.32 1.52
C SER A 135 24.75 -3.18 1.42
N ASP A 136 24.76 -2.48 0.29
CA ASP A 136 25.39 -1.17 0.18
C ASP A 136 24.53 -0.08 0.87
N ALA A 137 25.10 1.10 1.07
CA ALA A 137 24.42 2.22 1.76
C ALA A 137 23.06 2.61 1.12
N LEU A 138 22.93 2.48 -0.20
CA LEU A 138 21.67 2.74 -0.90
C LEU A 138 20.61 1.70 -0.54
N MET A 139 20.97 0.41 -0.61
CA MET A 139 20.04 -0.68 -0.33
C MET A 139 19.69 -0.74 1.15
N GLU A 140 20.62 -0.48 2.05
CA GLU A 140 20.37 -0.35 3.48
C GLU A 140 19.30 0.72 3.74
N ALA A 141 19.48 1.92 3.20
CA ALA A 141 18.52 3.02 3.33
C ALA A 141 17.13 2.66 2.76
N ILE A 142 17.07 1.98 1.61
CA ILE A 142 15.81 1.54 1.00
C ILE A 142 15.13 0.45 1.83
N ILE A 143 15.87 -0.54 2.31
CA ILE A 143 15.33 -1.65 3.09
C ILE A 143 14.74 -1.13 4.40
N LEU A 144 15.49 -0.31 5.15
CA LEU A 144 15.03 0.28 6.40
C LEU A 144 13.85 1.23 6.17
N PHE A 145 13.88 2.05 5.12
CA PHE A 145 12.77 2.91 4.77
C PHE A 145 11.50 2.12 4.43
N GLN A 146 11.59 1.09 3.58
CA GLN A 146 10.41 0.31 3.17
C GLN A 146 9.86 -0.58 4.28
N SER A 147 10.72 -1.12 5.15
CA SER A 147 10.29 -1.94 6.29
C SER A 147 9.60 -1.11 7.36
N SER A 148 9.99 0.15 7.54
CA SER A 148 9.43 1.05 8.55
C SER A 148 8.29 1.93 8.06
N SER A 149 8.27 2.37 6.79
CA SER A 149 7.19 3.20 6.23
C SER A 149 6.08 2.40 5.54
N GLY A 150 6.36 1.15 5.15
CA GLY A 150 5.46 0.36 4.34
C GLY A 150 5.26 0.86 2.92
N CYS A 151 6.07 1.80 2.42
CA CYS A 151 6.01 2.29 1.05
C CYS A 151 6.24 1.18 0.02
N SER A 152 5.55 1.26 -1.11
CA SER A 152 5.82 0.40 -2.26
C SER A 152 7.07 0.87 -3.02
N ALA A 153 7.62 -0.01 -3.88
CA ALA A 153 8.76 0.37 -4.73
C ALA A 153 8.51 1.65 -5.54
N ALA A 154 7.30 1.81 -6.09
CA ALA A 154 6.96 2.98 -6.89
C ALA A 154 6.90 4.27 -6.04
N GLU A 155 6.35 4.20 -4.84
CA GLU A 155 6.30 5.32 -3.90
C GLU A 155 7.73 5.70 -3.46
N THR A 156 8.55 4.71 -3.07
CA THR A 156 9.96 4.90 -2.69
C THR A 156 10.78 5.54 -3.82
N LEU A 157 10.65 5.05 -5.06
CA LEU A 157 11.42 5.55 -6.21
C LEU A 157 10.98 6.94 -6.69
N ASN A 158 9.78 7.38 -6.34
CA ASN A 158 9.28 8.70 -6.70
C ASN A 158 9.66 9.79 -5.70
N LEU A 159 10.13 9.43 -4.51
CA LEU A 159 10.59 10.39 -3.51
C LEU A 159 11.73 11.25 -4.04
N LYS A 160 11.64 12.53 -3.74
CA LYS A 160 12.68 13.54 -4.00
C LYS A 160 13.39 13.93 -2.72
N VAL A 161 14.52 14.58 -2.87
CA VAL A 161 15.27 15.13 -1.74
C VAL A 161 14.44 16.18 -0.99
N ASP A 162 13.65 17.01 -1.71
CA ASP A 162 12.74 17.97 -1.10
C ASP A 162 11.67 17.33 -0.23
N ASP A 163 11.20 16.11 -0.58
CA ASP A 163 10.22 15.39 0.24
C ASP A 163 10.83 15.01 1.61
N LEU A 164 12.12 14.68 1.64
CA LEU A 164 12.82 14.44 2.91
C LEU A 164 12.99 15.71 3.70
N VAL A 165 13.37 16.82 3.06
CA VAL A 165 13.51 18.13 3.74
C VAL A 165 12.16 18.56 4.32
N ALA A 166 11.08 18.41 3.57
CA ALA A 166 9.73 18.72 4.03
C ALA A 166 9.27 17.80 5.18
N SER A 167 9.72 16.54 5.19
CA SER A 167 9.26 15.54 6.17
C SER A 167 9.75 15.78 7.61
N VAL A 168 10.74 16.64 7.81
CA VAL A 168 11.36 16.91 9.13
C VAL A 168 11.10 18.32 9.65
N GLN A 169 10.25 19.09 8.99
CA GLN A 169 9.95 20.47 9.36
C GLN A 169 9.42 20.62 10.80
N ASP A 170 8.77 19.60 11.32
CA ASP A 170 8.29 19.55 12.71
C ASP A 170 9.43 19.53 13.74
N TYR A 171 10.62 19.06 13.35
CA TYR A 171 11.80 18.95 14.21
C TYR A 171 12.78 20.11 14.02
N TYR A 172 12.98 20.49 12.78
CA TYR A 172 13.90 21.54 12.39
C TYR A 172 13.48 22.12 11.03
N PRO A 173 13.31 23.47 10.93
CA PRO A 173 12.91 24.13 9.69
C PRO A 173 14.09 24.20 8.71
N ALA A 174 14.54 23.04 8.24
CA ALA A 174 15.66 22.95 7.31
C ALA A 174 15.34 23.67 5.99
N ALA A 175 16.24 24.55 5.57
CA ALA A 175 16.10 25.31 4.34
C ALA A 175 16.39 24.45 3.08
N ASN A 176 17.27 23.49 3.22
CA ASN A 176 17.70 22.58 2.15
C ASN A 176 18.33 21.30 2.73
N ILE A 177 18.73 20.39 1.85
CA ILE A 177 19.31 19.11 2.27
C ILE A 177 20.65 19.24 3.00
N GLN A 178 21.48 20.23 2.66
CA GLN A 178 22.77 20.44 3.31
C GLN A 178 22.56 20.88 4.77
N ASP A 179 21.61 21.78 4.98
CA ASP A 179 21.21 22.26 6.29
C ASP A 179 20.61 21.10 7.14
N LEU A 180 19.72 20.30 6.56
CA LEU A 180 19.19 19.10 7.20
C LEU A 180 20.31 18.14 7.63
N LEU A 181 21.20 17.78 6.72
CA LEU A 181 22.28 16.84 6.98
C LEU A 181 23.26 17.36 8.03
N TYR A 182 23.47 18.68 8.11
CA TYR A 182 24.32 19.28 9.13
C TYR A 182 23.70 19.20 10.53
N ASN A 183 22.41 19.50 10.65
CA ASN A 183 21.76 19.67 11.95
C ASN A 183 21.07 18.41 12.50
N LEU A 184 20.63 17.49 11.64
CA LEU A 184 19.77 16.37 12.05
C LEU A 184 20.39 14.97 11.87
N LYS A 185 21.50 14.82 11.15
CA LYS A 185 22.08 13.51 10.80
C LYS A 185 22.41 12.61 12.00
N ASP A 186 22.76 13.20 13.12
CA ASP A 186 23.21 12.50 14.34
C ASP A 186 22.09 12.42 15.41
N LYS A 187 20.88 12.89 15.08
CA LYS A 187 19.71 12.80 15.97
C LYS A 187 19.11 11.41 15.94
N ASP A 188 18.78 10.88 17.12
CA ASP A 188 18.25 9.52 17.31
C ASP A 188 16.73 9.46 17.42
N ASP A 189 16.07 10.61 17.50
CA ASP A 189 14.66 10.77 17.83
C ASP A 189 13.79 11.27 16.67
N ILE A 190 14.36 11.43 15.47
CA ILE A 190 13.64 11.98 14.32
C ILE A 190 12.76 10.90 13.67
N VAL A 191 11.46 11.16 13.67
CA VAL A 191 10.44 10.38 12.94
C VAL A 191 9.88 11.25 11.83
N PRO A 192 10.42 11.18 10.60
CA PRO A 192 9.97 12.02 9.49
C PRO A 192 8.52 11.77 9.11
N THR A 193 7.79 12.83 8.75
CA THR A 193 6.40 12.81 8.28
C THR A 193 6.35 12.97 6.77
N PHE A 194 6.16 11.91 6.02
CA PHE A 194 6.06 11.96 4.57
C PHE A 194 4.62 12.12 4.12
N GLN A 195 4.32 13.19 3.39
CA GLN A 195 3.07 13.34 2.65
C GLN A 195 3.28 12.85 1.21
N LEU A 196 2.64 11.76 0.86
CA LEU A 196 2.85 11.07 -0.41
C LEU A 196 1.56 11.00 -1.23
N LYS A 197 1.72 10.98 -2.54
CA LYS A 197 0.63 10.71 -3.48
C LYS A 197 0.82 9.34 -4.12
N ARG A 198 -0.18 8.49 -3.98
CA ARG A 198 -0.13 7.14 -4.52
C ARG A 198 -0.21 7.14 -6.05
N PRO A 199 0.81 6.66 -6.80
CA PRO A 199 0.83 6.77 -8.27
C PRO A 199 -0.35 6.08 -8.96
N LYS A 200 -0.87 4.99 -8.37
CA LYS A 200 -1.96 4.19 -8.96
C LYS A 200 -3.34 4.82 -8.81
N THR A 201 -3.60 5.55 -7.75
CA THR A 201 -4.97 6.00 -7.38
C THR A 201 -5.07 7.50 -7.21
N GLY A 202 -3.95 8.23 -7.24
CA GLY A 202 -3.91 9.65 -6.96
C GLY A 202 -4.20 10.02 -5.50
N LYS A 203 -4.47 9.04 -4.61
CA LYS A 203 -4.77 9.29 -3.20
C LYS A 203 -3.54 9.83 -2.50
N GLU A 204 -3.71 10.92 -1.76
CA GLU A 204 -2.74 11.43 -0.81
C GLU A 204 -2.83 10.67 0.51
N PHE A 205 -1.69 10.44 1.15
CA PHE A 205 -1.61 9.76 2.43
C PHE A 205 -0.33 10.16 3.16
N TYR A 206 -0.35 9.96 4.47
CA TYR A 206 0.81 10.19 5.33
C TYR A 206 1.43 8.86 5.75
N THR A 207 2.76 8.83 5.79
CA THR A 207 3.51 7.72 6.35
C THR A 207 4.77 8.25 7.05
N PHE A 208 5.37 7.39 7.83
CA PHE A 208 6.52 7.73 8.68
C PHE A 208 7.61 6.69 8.49
N CYS A 209 8.83 7.00 8.88
CA CYS A 209 9.86 5.98 9.02
C CYS A 209 10.54 6.10 10.38
N THR A 210 11.16 5.01 10.81
CA THR A 210 11.89 4.97 12.08
C THR A 210 13.13 5.88 12.05
N PRO A 211 13.61 6.38 13.19
CA PRO A 211 14.87 7.09 13.28
C PRO A 211 16.06 6.33 12.70
N GLU A 212 16.09 5.00 12.85
CA GLU A 212 17.08 4.13 12.23
C GLU A 212 17.10 4.28 10.69
N ALA A 213 15.91 4.26 10.06
CA ALA A 213 15.77 4.47 8.63
C ALA A 213 16.18 5.89 8.22
N PHE A 214 15.81 6.91 8.99
CA PHE A 214 16.20 8.29 8.73
C PHE A 214 17.73 8.46 8.76
N LYS A 215 18.40 7.90 9.76
CA LYS A 215 19.87 7.92 9.85
C LYS A 215 20.53 7.25 8.65
N SER A 216 20.03 6.08 8.24
CA SER A 216 20.57 5.37 7.09
C SER A 216 20.37 6.16 5.79
N ILE A 217 19.22 6.84 5.62
CA ILE A 217 18.99 7.76 4.50
C ILE A 217 20.01 8.91 4.53
N CYS A 218 20.20 9.56 5.68
CA CYS A 218 21.18 10.64 5.82
C CYS A 218 22.61 10.17 5.52
N PHE A 219 22.98 8.98 5.98
CA PHE A 219 24.27 8.36 5.66
C PHE A 219 24.45 8.16 4.17
N TYR A 220 23.46 7.55 3.49
CA TYR A 220 23.48 7.38 2.04
C TYR A 220 23.59 8.71 1.30
N LEU A 221 22.81 9.73 1.69
CA LEU A 221 22.85 11.03 1.02
C LEU A 221 24.21 11.74 1.14
N ARG A 222 24.92 11.54 2.23
CA ARG A 222 26.28 12.09 2.42
C ARG A 222 27.30 11.48 1.46
N THR A 223 27.05 10.31 0.91
CA THR A 223 27.91 9.71 -0.14
C THR A 223 27.72 10.38 -1.51
N ARG A 224 26.66 11.20 -1.68
CA ARG A 224 26.32 11.86 -2.93
C ARG A 224 26.78 13.32 -2.92
N LYS A 225 27.36 13.76 -4.04
CA LYS A 225 27.79 15.15 -4.23
C LYS A 225 26.78 15.95 -5.04
N GLY A 226 26.67 17.25 -4.74
CA GLY A 226 25.88 18.19 -5.55
C GLY A 226 24.37 17.94 -5.53
N LEU A 227 23.81 17.45 -4.40
CA LEU A 227 22.39 17.17 -4.24
C LEU A 227 21.55 18.42 -4.44
N ARG A 228 20.51 18.29 -5.26
CA ARG A 228 19.45 19.30 -5.46
C ARG A 228 18.15 18.76 -4.90
N GLY A 229 17.26 19.62 -4.47
CA GLY A 229 15.96 19.23 -3.93
C GLY A 229 15.10 18.41 -4.90
N SER A 230 15.18 18.74 -6.20
CA SER A 230 14.47 18.02 -7.28
C SER A 230 15.03 16.63 -7.60
N ASP A 231 16.23 16.29 -7.12
CA ASP A 231 16.82 14.98 -7.34
C ASP A 231 16.03 13.87 -6.67
N ARG A 232 16.07 12.67 -7.26
CA ARG A 232 15.49 11.50 -6.59
C ARG A 232 16.22 11.22 -5.28
N LEU A 233 15.45 10.98 -4.22
CA LEU A 233 15.97 10.61 -2.90
C LEU A 233 16.87 9.36 -3.04
N PHE A 234 16.34 8.29 -3.65
CA PHE A 234 17.07 7.07 -3.95
C PHE A 234 17.43 7.04 -5.45
N LYS A 235 18.71 7.19 -5.77
CA LYS A 235 19.19 7.22 -7.16
C LYS A 235 19.31 5.81 -7.75
N VAL A 236 18.17 5.19 -8.02
CA VAL A 236 18.09 3.84 -8.59
C VAL A 236 16.87 3.70 -9.51
N THR A 237 17.00 2.92 -10.58
CA THR A 237 15.87 2.56 -11.44
C THR A 237 15.10 1.38 -10.87
N GLN A 238 13.84 1.21 -11.27
CA GLN A 238 13.02 0.07 -10.82
C GLN A 238 13.66 -1.28 -11.17
N LEU A 239 14.23 -1.39 -12.38
CA LEU A 239 14.89 -2.63 -12.81
C LEU A 239 16.12 -2.94 -11.95
N HIS A 240 16.97 -1.94 -11.74
CA HIS A 240 18.17 -2.10 -10.91
C HIS A 240 17.82 -2.41 -9.45
N LEU A 241 16.80 -1.78 -8.89
CA LEU A 241 16.29 -2.09 -7.55
C LEU A 241 15.85 -3.56 -7.45
N MET A 242 15.12 -4.05 -8.46
CA MET A 242 14.70 -5.47 -8.48
C MET A 242 15.91 -6.41 -8.58
N GLN A 243 16.93 -6.06 -9.34
CA GLN A 243 18.17 -6.83 -9.44
C GLN A 243 18.91 -6.88 -8.11
N LYS A 244 19.08 -5.74 -7.45
CA LYS A 244 19.69 -5.65 -6.11
C LYS A 244 18.96 -6.50 -5.06
N PHE A 245 17.64 -6.45 -5.04
CA PHE A 245 16.86 -7.32 -4.16
C PHE A 245 17.09 -8.82 -4.47
N ARG A 246 17.21 -9.18 -5.74
CA ARG A 246 17.51 -10.58 -6.13
C ARG A 246 18.91 -10.98 -5.69
N GLU A 247 19.92 -10.14 -5.90
CA GLU A 247 21.30 -10.39 -5.45
C GLU A 247 21.36 -10.66 -3.94
N ILE A 248 20.71 -9.81 -3.13
CA ILE A 248 20.63 -10.02 -1.68
C ILE A 248 19.90 -11.32 -1.34
N ASN A 249 18.78 -11.62 -2.00
CA ASN A 249 18.04 -12.86 -1.80
C ASN A 249 18.89 -14.10 -2.10
N ASP A 250 19.68 -14.05 -3.17
CA ASP A 250 20.50 -15.17 -3.63
C ASP A 250 21.71 -15.37 -2.69
N ILE A 251 22.34 -14.27 -2.23
CA ILE A 251 23.40 -14.32 -1.22
C ILE A 251 22.91 -14.97 0.08
N LEU A 252 21.68 -14.65 0.50
CA LEU A 252 21.09 -15.20 1.73
C LEU A 252 20.44 -16.59 1.54
N GLY A 253 20.43 -17.14 0.32
CA GLY A 253 19.85 -18.44 0.03
C GLY A 253 18.35 -18.54 0.30
N LEU A 254 17.59 -17.43 0.22
CA LEU A 254 16.17 -17.39 0.62
C LEU A 254 15.22 -18.02 -0.41
N GLY A 255 15.69 -18.26 -1.64
CA GLY A 255 14.93 -18.88 -2.71
C GLY A 255 13.71 -18.09 -3.15
N THR A 256 12.68 -18.82 -3.59
CA THR A 256 11.44 -18.27 -4.11
C THR A 256 10.23 -18.73 -3.30
N ILE A 257 9.15 -17.96 -3.37
CA ILE A 257 7.90 -18.24 -2.65
C ILE A 257 6.69 -18.17 -3.59
N GLY A 258 5.67 -18.93 -3.23
CA GLY A 258 4.42 -19.03 -3.97
C GLY A 258 4.56 -19.75 -5.30
N LEU A 259 3.43 -20.05 -5.93
CA LEU A 259 3.36 -20.75 -7.21
C LEU A 259 4.01 -20.00 -8.38
N ASN A 260 4.13 -18.69 -8.28
CA ASN A 260 4.77 -17.84 -9.30
C ASN A 260 6.29 -17.72 -9.14
N ASN A 261 6.90 -18.48 -8.24
CA ASN A 261 8.35 -18.45 -7.97
C ASN A 261 8.88 -17.03 -7.76
N PHE A 262 8.18 -16.24 -6.98
CA PHE A 262 8.64 -14.89 -6.65
C PHE A 262 9.81 -14.93 -5.68
N VAL A 263 10.83 -14.17 -5.97
CA VAL A 263 11.95 -13.92 -5.05
C VAL A 263 11.39 -13.55 -3.66
N ARG A 264 11.86 -14.21 -2.60
CA ARG A 264 11.34 -14.02 -1.25
C ARG A 264 11.70 -12.64 -0.71
N PHE A 265 12.97 -12.24 -0.83
CA PHE A 265 13.42 -10.92 -0.39
C PHE A 265 13.21 -9.89 -1.50
N ARG A 266 12.18 -9.08 -1.38
CA ARG A 266 11.81 -8.03 -2.35
C ARG A 266 10.99 -6.93 -1.69
N SER A 267 10.93 -5.75 -2.30
CA SER A 267 10.18 -4.58 -1.83
C SER A 267 8.76 -4.88 -1.34
N HIS A 268 7.99 -5.71 -2.08
CA HIS A 268 6.62 -6.04 -1.67
C HIS A 268 6.56 -6.86 -0.37
N MET A 269 7.58 -7.64 -0.06
CA MET A 269 7.65 -8.41 1.18
C MET A 269 8.05 -7.54 2.37
N LEU A 270 8.86 -6.50 2.18
CA LEU A 270 9.11 -5.47 3.20
C LEU A 270 7.82 -4.71 3.57
N ARG A 271 7.01 -4.35 2.56
CA ARG A 271 5.69 -3.76 2.81
C ARG A 271 4.74 -4.71 3.54
N LYS A 272 4.81 -6.02 3.28
CA LYS A 272 4.04 -7.03 4.04
C LYS A 272 4.58 -7.18 5.47
N TYR A 273 5.90 -7.16 5.64
CA TYR A 273 6.54 -7.14 6.95
C TYR A 273 6.01 -5.98 7.78
N HIS A 274 6.10 -4.74 7.29
CA HIS A 274 5.54 -3.56 7.95
C HIS A 274 4.09 -3.77 8.40
N ALA A 275 3.21 -4.21 7.47
CA ALA A 275 1.80 -4.37 7.78
C ALA A 275 1.55 -5.46 8.83
N SER A 276 2.22 -6.61 8.70
CA SER A 276 2.01 -7.74 9.60
C SER A 276 2.61 -7.49 10.98
N THR A 277 3.76 -6.82 11.05
CA THR A 277 4.44 -6.50 12.31
C THR A 277 3.61 -5.51 13.12
N LEU A 278 3.17 -4.40 12.53
CA LEU A 278 2.30 -3.43 13.21
C LEU A 278 0.97 -4.03 13.64
N TYR A 279 0.34 -4.84 12.78
CA TYR A 279 -0.92 -5.50 13.11
C TYR A 279 -0.76 -6.47 14.28
N ASN A 280 0.31 -7.26 14.30
CA ASN A 280 0.58 -8.19 15.39
C ASN A 280 0.99 -7.49 16.69
N ASP A 281 1.53 -6.26 16.61
CA ASP A 281 1.81 -5.39 17.76
C ASP A 281 0.56 -4.66 18.31
N GLY A 282 -0.62 -4.91 17.72
CA GLY A 282 -1.90 -4.39 18.20
C GLY A 282 -2.44 -3.18 17.43
N MET A 283 -1.73 -2.68 16.41
CA MET A 283 -2.25 -1.59 15.58
C MET A 283 -3.46 -2.06 14.74
N SER A 284 -4.53 -1.26 14.70
CA SER A 284 -5.72 -1.60 13.93
C SER A 284 -5.40 -1.70 12.43
N ARG A 285 -6.07 -2.64 11.74
CA ARG A 285 -5.93 -2.84 10.29
C ARG A 285 -6.19 -1.57 9.48
N GLU A 286 -7.10 -0.73 9.94
CA GLU A 286 -7.47 0.52 9.27
C GLU A 286 -6.31 1.50 9.30
N VAL A 287 -5.70 1.72 10.46
CA VAL A 287 -4.51 2.58 10.62
C VAL A 287 -3.34 2.07 9.77
N VAL A 288 -3.06 0.76 9.79
CA VAL A 288 -2.04 0.16 8.92
C VAL A 288 -2.33 0.40 7.44
N ASN A 289 -3.60 0.33 7.03
CA ASN A 289 -3.99 0.60 5.65
C ASN A 289 -3.82 2.08 5.28
N ASP A 290 -4.09 3.00 6.21
CA ASP A 290 -3.88 4.44 6.00
C ASP A 290 -2.40 4.77 5.87
N LEU A 291 -1.54 4.26 6.75
CA LEU A 291 -0.07 4.37 6.64
C LEU A 291 0.46 3.86 5.29
N GLN A 292 -0.18 2.88 4.71
CA GLN A 292 0.17 2.34 3.40
C GLN A 292 -0.58 3.00 2.23
N GLY A 293 -1.38 4.03 2.46
CA GLY A 293 -2.16 4.71 1.43
C GLY A 293 -3.15 3.80 0.70
N LYS A 294 -3.66 2.72 1.32
CA LYS A 294 -4.67 1.87 0.69
C LYS A 294 -6.00 2.60 0.59
N SER A 295 -6.73 2.36 -0.50
CA SER A 295 -8.02 3.01 -0.70
C SER A 295 -9.04 2.49 0.30
N LYS A 296 -9.76 3.38 0.96
CA LYS A 296 -11.02 3.12 1.65
C LYS A 296 -12.16 3.10 0.62
N ASN A 297 -13.36 2.72 1.02
CA ASN A 297 -14.54 2.92 0.17
C ASN A 297 -14.70 4.41 -0.18
N LYS A 298 -15.29 4.71 -1.36
CA LYS A 298 -15.42 6.11 -1.82
C LYS A 298 -16.13 7.01 -0.80
N VAL A 299 -17.11 6.47 -0.10
CA VAL A 299 -17.89 7.19 0.94
C VAL A 299 -16.97 7.51 2.13
N ASP A 300 -16.23 6.52 2.65
CA ASP A 300 -15.35 6.71 3.82
C ASP A 300 -14.24 7.74 3.56
N ASN A 301 -13.73 7.82 2.32
CA ASN A 301 -12.71 8.81 1.96
C ASN A 301 -13.20 10.27 2.01
N CYS A 302 -14.51 10.50 1.87
CA CYS A 302 -15.09 11.85 1.89
C CYS A 302 -15.34 12.36 3.31
N TYR A 303 -15.64 11.45 4.25
CA TYR A 303 -16.05 11.83 5.60
C TYR A 303 -14.93 11.71 6.64
N PHE A 304 -13.96 10.84 6.44
CA PHE A 304 -12.91 10.56 7.43
C PHE A 304 -11.54 11.06 6.95
N ILE A 305 -11.24 12.30 7.27
CA ILE A 305 -9.91 12.91 7.07
C ILE A 305 -9.12 12.66 8.36
N GLU A 306 -8.07 11.86 8.28
CA GLU A 306 -7.24 11.55 9.43
C GLU A 306 -6.24 12.68 9.70
N ASP A 307 -6.18 13.11 10.95
CA ASP A 307 -5.20 14.08 11.43
C ASP A 307 -3.80 13.46 11.38
N PRO A 308 -2.85 14.04 10.61
CA PRO A 308 -1.50 13.50 10.49
C PRO A 308 -0.76 13.38 11.83
N GLN A 309 -1.01 14.28 12.77
CA GLN A 309 -0.36 14.27 14.09
C GLN A 309 -0.87 13.09 14.93
N LYS A 310 -2.18 12.83 14.90
CA LYS A 310 -2.75 11.65 15.57
C LYS A 310 -2.27 10.35 14.96
N LEU A 311 -2.13 10.32 13.63
CA LEU A 311 -1.58 9.15 12.92
C LEU A 311 -0.11 8.94 13.29
N LYS A 312 0.68 10.02 13.40
CA LYS A 312 2.08 10.00 13.84
C LYS A 312 2.20 9.46 15.26
N ALA A 313 1.36 9.92 16.18
CA ALA A 313 1.35 9.44 17.56
C ALA A 313 1.06 7.93 17.64
N LYS A 314 0.08 7.44 16.88
CA LYS A 314 -0.21 6.01 16.76
C LYS A 314 0.97 5.23 16.16
N TYR A 315 1.64 5.78 15.13
CA TYR A 315 2.82 5.16 14.56
C TYR A 315 3.95 5.06 15.59
N ILE A 316 4.25 6.16 16.30
CA ILE A 316 5.30 6.21 17.32
C ILE A 316 5.04 5.18 18.44
N SER A 317 3.79 5.00 18.88
CA SER A 317 3.45 4.03 19.93
C SER A 317 3.71 2.57 19.54
N HIS A 318 3.79 2.26 18.24
CA HIS A 318 4.02 0.91 17.73
C HIS A 318 5.35 0.74 16.98
N MET A 319 6.06 1.82 16.63
CA MET A 319 7.26 1.73 15.79
C MET A 319 8.39 0.92 16.40
N GLY A 320 8.39 0.69 17.72
CA GLY A 320 9.37 -0.13 18.40
C GLY A 320 9.52 -1.54 17.83
N CYS A 321 8.40 -2.13 17.35
CA CYS A 321 8.41 -3.45 16.70
C CYS A 321 9.08 -3.45 15.30
N LEU A 322 9.24 -2.27 14.68
CA LEU A 322 9.84 -2.12 13.35
C LEU A 322 11.35 -1.89 13.36
N PHE A 323 11.97 -1.64 14.52
CA PHE A 323 13.42 -1.49 14.61
C PHE A 323 14.14 -2.79 14.28
N ILE A 324 15.19 -2.69 13.49
CA ILE A 324 15.99 -3.85 13.05
C ILE A 324 17.27 -3.99 13.88
N ASN A 325 18.09 -2.95 14.00
CA ASN A 325 19.36 -2.97 14.71
C ASN A 325 19.34 -2.23 16.04
N MET A 326 18.46 -1.24 16.19
CA MET A 326 18.38 -0.47 17.42
C MET A 326 17.46 -1.20 18.43
N GLU A 327 18.00 -1.53 19.58
CA GLU A 327 17.20 -1.85 20.75
C GLU A 327 16.96 -0.55 21.51
N MET A 328 15.86 0.14 21.14
CA MET A 328 15.44 1.31 21.90
C MET A 328 14.38 0.92 22.92
N THR A 329 14.62 1.26 24.16
CA THR A 329 13.59 1.27 25.19
C THR A 329 12.59 2.37 24.88
N TYR A 330 11.31 2.07 24.98
CA TYR A 330 10.15 2.95 24.72
C TYR A 330 10.24 4.33 25.39
N LEU A 331 11.07 4.47 26.41
CA LEU A 331 11.22 5.68 27.22
C LEU A 331 12.06 6.77 26.57
N ASP A 332 12.96 6.44 25.62
CA ASP A 332 13.91 7.41 25.07
C ASP A 332 13.38 8.19 23.86
N MET A 333 12.20 7.80 23.33
CA MET A 333 11.65 8.36 22.08
C MET A 333 10.46 9.29 22.26
N LYS A 334 10.16 9.71 23.47
CA LYS A 334 9.12 10.70 23.67
C LYS A 334 9.59 12.03 23.10
N SER A 335 9.12 12.37 21.89
CA SER A 335 9.26 13.73 21.39
C SER A 335 8.72 14.70 22.45
N LYS A 336 9.27 15.92 22.54
CA LYS A 336 8.75 16.95 23.45
C LYS A 336 7.24 17.15 23.31
N GLU A 337 6.71 16.97 22.09
CA GLU A 337 5.28 17.04 21.79
C GLU A 337 4.50 15.84 22.37
N TYR A 338 5.05 14.62 22.31
CA TYR A 338 4.43 13.45 22.92
C TYR A 338 4.40 13.58 24.45
N GLN A 339 5.48 14.09 25.04
CA GLN A 339 5.54 14.40 26.49
C GLN A 339 4.52 15.47 26.88
N LEU A 340 4.33 16.51 26.04
CA LEU A 340 3.31 17.53 26.22
C LEU A 340 1.90 16.93 26.09
N LEU A 341 1.65 16.12 25.07
CA LEU A 341 0.35 15.48 24.85
C LEU A 341 0.00 14.50 25.97
N GLU A 342 0.97 13.73 26.45
CA GLU A 342 0.80 12.81 27.58
C GLU A 342 0.55 13.57 28.87
N SER A 343 1.25 14.68 29.11
CA SER A 343 1.03 15.55 30.27
C SER A 343 -0.36 16.22 30.22
N GLU A 344 -0.82 16.65 29.05
CA GLU A 344 -2.18 17.18 28.86
C GLU A 344 -3.26 16.10 29.07
N LEU A 345 -3.02 14.88 28.60
CA LEU A 345 -3.94 13.76 28.77
C LEU A 345 -4.03 13.36 30.24
N GLN A 346 -2.91 13.33 30.95
CA GLN A 346 -2.86 13.09 32.39
C GLN A 346 -3.57 14.20 33.17
N ARG A 347 -3.39 15.48 32.76
CA ARG A 347 -4.10 16.60 33.37
C ARG A 347 -5.61 16.49 33.18
N LYS A 348 -6.08 16.21 31.96
CA LYS A 348 -7.51 16.04 31.67
C LYS A 348 -8.10 14.83 32.39
N SER A 349 -7.34 13.73 32.53
CA SER A 349 -7.77 12.58 33.31
C SER A 349 -7.98 12.94 34.79
N LYS A 350 -7.05 13.70 35.39
CA LYS A 350 -7.20 14.19 36.77
C LYS A 350 -8.39 15.15 36.92
N GLU A 351 -8.55 16.09 35.99
CA GLU A 351 -9.70 17.01 35.97
C GLU A 351 -11.03 16.23 35.86
N TYR A 352 -11.06 15.15 35.07
CA TYR A 352 -12.23 14.29 34.95
C TYR A 352 -12.52 13.52 36.25
N ASP A 353 -11.51 12.96 36.90
CA ASP A 353 -11.63 12.26 38.15
C ASP A 353 -12.10 13.21 39.27
N GLU A 354 -11.56 14.42 39.38
CA GLU A 354 -11.99 15.46 40.30
C GLU A 354 -13.45 15.90 40.03
N LEU A 355 -13.84 16.01 38.76
CA LEU A 355 -15.22 16.34 38.40
C LEU A 355 -16.18 15.21 38.80
N LYS A 356 -15.77 13.98 38.58
CA LYS A 356 -16.53 12.79 38.99
C LYS A 356 -16.75 12.73 40.50
N ASP A 357 -15.70 13.01 41.29
CA ASP A 357 -15.79 13.05 42.74
C ASP A 357 -16.69 14.20 43.23
N ARG A 358 -16.66 15.34 42.54
CA ARG A 358 -17.58 16.45 42.81
C ARG A 358 -19.04 16.09 42.52
N VAL A 359 -19.31 15.40 41.42
CA VAL A 359 -20.66 14.94 41.07
C VAL A 359 -21.16 13.96 42.12
N LEU A 360 -20.33 12.98 42.51
CA LEU A 360 -20.71 12.00 43.58
C LEU A 360 -20.96 12.69 44.92
N ASN A 361 -20.17 13.71 45.27
CA ASN A 361 -20.40 14.49 46.48
C ASN A 361 -21.72 15.31 46.43
N ILE A 362 -22.03 15.90 45.27
CA ILE A 362 -23.30 16.60 45.06
C ILE A 362 -24.49 15.62 45.15
N GLU A 363 -24.40 14.47 44.50
CA GLU A 363 -25.41 13.42 44.58
C GLU A 363 -25.62 12.94 46.01
N SER A 364 -24.54 12.73 46.77
CA SER A 364 -24.64 12.33 48.19
C SER A 364 -25.26 13.44 49.06
N THR A 365 -24.96 14.70 48.78
CA THR A 365 -25.50 15.87 49.49
C THR A 365 -26.99 16.05 49.16
N ILE A 366 -27.41 15.87 47.92
CA ILE A 366 -28.81 15.91 47.50
C ILE A 366 -29.59 14.77 48.16
N ASN A 367 -29.05 13.54 48.08
CA ASN A 367 -29.71 12.37 48.72
C ASN A 367 -29.85 12.50 50.24
N ASN A 368 -28.92 13.22 50.90
CA ASN A 368 -28.98 13.46 52.34
C ASN A 368 -29.87 14.65 52.73
N SER A 369 -30.16 15.56 51.80
CA SER A 369 -30.97 16.77 52.06
C SER A 369 -32.41 16.67 51.61
N MET A 370 -32.77 15.65 50.81
CA MET A 370 -34.13 15.44 50.32
C MET A 370 -34.89 14.41 51.14
N SER A 371 -36.19 14.67 51.36
CA SER A 371 -37.08 13.71 51.98
C SER A 371 -37.37 12.52 51.04
N ARG A 372 -37.80 11.37 51.61
CA ARG A 372 -38.11 10.19 50.79
C ARG A 372 -39.16 10.43 49.68
N GLU A 373 -40.11 11.34 49.92
CA GLU A 373 -41.13 11.69 48.95
C GLU A 373 -40.59 12.52 47.76
N GLU A 374 -39.58 13.35 47.98
CA GLU A 374 -38.95 14.16 46.94
C GLU A 374 -38.00 13.32 46.04
N LEU A 375 -37.38 12.26 46.58
CA LEU A 375 -36.56 11.30 45.83
C LEU A 375 -37.42 10.41 44.90
N GLU A 376 -38.61 9.98 45.33
CA GLU A 376 -39.51 9.22 44.45
C GLU A 376 -40.08 10.04 43.27
N ILE A 377 -40.12 11.35 43.40
CA ILE A 377 -40.52 12.25 42.30
C ILE A 377 -39.40 12.41 41.27
N LEU A 378 -38.14 12.50 41.69
CA LEU A 378 -36.98 12.61 40.80
C LEU A 378 -36.76 11.34 39.94
N ASP A 379 -36.89 10.16 40.54
CA ASP A 379 -36.80 8.85 39.84
C ASP A 379 -37.88 8.64 38.74
N LYS A 380 -38.93 9.46 38.74
CA LYS A 380 -39.95 9.44 37.67
C LYS A 380 -39.62 10.31 36.45
N TYR A 381 -38.59 11.16 36.53
CA TYR A 381 -38.25 12.13 35.47
C TYR A 381 -36.81 11.94 34.93
N VAL A 382 -36.05 10.94 35.41
CA VAL A 382 -34.80 10.46 34.83
C VAL A 382 -35.04 9.16 34.09
#